data_eb84defcb5c047b9728229cb34782abb
#
_entry.id   eb84defcb5c047b9728229cb34782abb
#
_cell.length_a   1.000
_cell.length_b   1.000
_cell.length_c   1.000
_cell.angle_alpha   90.00
_cell.angle_beta   90.00
_cell.angle_gamma   90.00
#
_symmetry.space_group_name_H-M   'P 1'
#
loop_
_entity.id
_entity.type
_entity.pdbx_description
1 polymer ?
#
loop_
_entity_poly.entity_id
_entity_poly.type
_entity_poly.pdbx_seq_one_letter_code
_entity_poly.pdbx_strand_id
1 'polypeptide(L)'
;MDGRIAQCRIELPASGRIWAASDCLYAAMIISCPHCRAKNRVRTERFNDEPACGSCGKALLAGAPVALTEENFTDVLAASRRPVVVDFWASWCGPCRGFAPVFEQAASRHPEILFVKVDTDANAQLSQSLSIRSIPTLAVFHQGRLVDRVSGALPAAQFEQWLAAALR
;
A
#
# COMPACT_ATOMS: atom_id res chain seq x y z
N MET A 1 3.96 -0.07 -36.34
CA MET A 1 3.12 0.86 -35.55
C MET A 1 3.69 0.82 -34.14
N ASP A 2 4.53 1.81 -33.88
CA ASP A 2 5.48 1.79 -32.75
C ASP A 2 4.78 2.16 -31.44
N GLY A 3 4.66 1.16 -30.56
CA GLY A 3 4.24 1.36 -29.17
C GLY A 3 5.40 1.85 -28.32
N ARG A 4 5.68 3.14 -28.28
CA ARG A 4 6.63 3.71 -27.32
C ARG A 4 6.04 3.66 -25.92
N ILE A 5 6.58 2.75 -25.11
CA ILE A 5 6.40 2.76 -23.67
C ILE A 5 7.27 3.92 -23.15
N ALA A 6 6.66 5.04 -22.82
CA ALA A 6 7.35 6.11 -22.11
C ALA A 6 7.68 5.60 -20.68
N GLN A 7 8.96 5.26 -20.47
CA GLN A 7 9.51 5.05 -19.15
C GLN A 7 9.56 6.39 -18.42
N CYS A 8 8.70 6.56 -17.44
CA CYS A 8 8.80 7.68 -16.51
C CYS A 8 9.98 7.41 -15.58
N ARG A 9 11.15 7.96 -15.88
CA ARG A 9 12.31 7.96 -14.99
C ARG A 9 12.04 9.01 -13.91
N ILE A 10 11.89 8.56 -12.68
CA ILE A 10 11.84 9.44 -11.50
C ILE A 10 13.29 9.83 -11.18
N GLU A 11 13.74 10.97 -11.65
CA GLU A 11 14.92 11.64 -11.11
C GLU A 11 14.43 12.55 -9.98
N LEU A 12 14.88 12.28 -8.75
CA LEU A 12 14.61 13.11 -7.59
C LEU A 12 15.36 14.45 -7.76
N PRO A 13 14.68 15.60 -7.92
CA PRO A 13 15.37 16.87 -7.92
C PRO A 13 15.79 17.26 -6.50
N ALA A 14 17.02 17.71 -6.36
CA ALA A 14 17.62 18.23 -5.12
C ALA A 14 16.95 19.54 -4.61
N SER A 15 15.86 19.97 -5.20
CA SER A 15 15.12 21.17 -4.79
C SER A 15 13.62 20.86 -4.77
N GLY A 16 13.08 20.69 -3.58
CA GLY A 16 11.69 20.42 -3.18
C GLY A 16 10.54 21.09 -3.96
N ARG A 17 10.45 20.89 -5.25
CA ARG A 17 9.29 21.31 -6.05
C ARG A 17 8.34 20.15 -6.23
N ILE A 18 7.14 20.36 -5.78
CA ILE A 18 5.98 19.53 -5.98
C ILE A 18 5.69 19.46 -7.50
N TRP A 19 5.67 18.25 -8.07
CA TRP A 19 5.27 18.02 -9.47
C TRP A 19 3.81 18.42 -9.66
N ALA A 20 3.56 19.23 -10.70
CA ALA A 20 2.21 19.47 -11.15
C ALA A 20 1.62 18.14 -11.68
N ALA A 21 0.39 17.84 -11.27
CA ALA A 21 -0.33 16.61 -11.58
C ALA A 21 -0.64 16.39 -13.08
N SER A 22 -0.09 17.21 -13.97
CA SER A 22 -0.34 17.20 -15.42
C SER A 22 0.56 16.30 -16.24
N ASP A 23 1.68 15.80 -15.71
CA ASP A 23 2.70 15.12 -16.52
C ASP A 23 2.70 13.59 -16.43
N CYS A 24 1.86 13.00 -15.59
CA CYS A 24 1.69 11.53 -15.48
C CYS A 24 0.30 11.07 -15.94
N LEU A 25 -0.04 11.34 -17.19
CA LEU A 25 -1.39 11.12 -17.76
C LEU A 25 -1.81 9.65 -17.88
N TYR A 26 -0.98 8.65 -17.52
CA TYR A 26 -1.34 7.23 -17.63
C TYR A 26 -0.61 6.30 -16.66
N ALA A 27 -0.40 6.68 -15.43
CA ALA A 27 0.13 5.75 -14.44
C ALA A 27 -0.93 4.67 -14.17
N ALA A 28 -0.70 3.46 -14.66
CA ALA A 28 -1.50 2.29 -14.33
C ALA A 28 -0.63 1.32 -13.55
N MET A 29 -1.11 0.90 -12.40
CA MET A 29 -0.42 -0.08 -11.58
C MET A 29 -1.00 -1.48 -11.75
N ILE A 30 -0.17 -2.50 -11.58
CA ILE A 30 -0.62 -3.88 -11.56
C ILE A 30 -0.90 -4.27 -10.10
N ILE A 31 -2.15 -4.61 -9.83
CA ILE A 31 -2.59 -5.09 -8.51
C ILE A 31 -2.97 -6.56 -8.64
N SER A 32 -2.33 -7.40 -7.83
CA SER A 32 -2.76 -8.79 -7.70
C SER A 32 -4.02 -8.86 -6.85
N CYS A 33 -5.06 -9.49 -7.37
CA CYS A 33 -6.31 -9.66 -6.63
C CYS A 33 -6.06 -10.44 -5.33
N PRO A 34 -6.46 -9.93 -4.17
CA PRO A 34 -6.26 -10.61 -2.88
C PRO A 34 -7.08 -11.90 -2.76
N HIS A 35 -8.10 -12.09 -3.61
CA HIS A 35 -9.01 -13.24 -3.57
C HIS A 35 -8.64 -14.36 -4.54
N CYS A 36 -8.28 -14.02 -5.79
CA CYS A 36 -7.99 -15.03 -6.84
C CYS A 36 -6.60 -14.92 -7.45
N ARG A 37 -5.78 -13.97 -6.99
CA ARG A 37 -4.41 -13.70 -7.43
C ARG A 37 -4.27 -13.25 -8.89
N ALA A 38 -5.35 -13.05 -9.61
CA ALA A 38 -5.30 -12.51 -10.97
C ALA A 38 -4.71 -11.11 -10.97
N LYS A 39 -3.82 -10.84 -11.93
CA LYS A 39 -3.23 -9.50 -12.10
C LYS A 39 -4.24 -8.58 -12.77
N ASN A 40 -4.46 -7.41 -12.19
CA ASN A 40 -5.38 -6.40 -12.68
C ASN A 40 -4.63 -5.10 -12.92
N ARG A 41 -4.86 -4.48 -14.07
CA ARG A 41 -4.32 -3.16 -14.38
C ARG A 41 -5.31 -2.11 -13.92
N VAL A 42 -4.96 -1.36 -12.87
CA VAL A 42 -5.79 -0.29 -12.31
C VAL A 42 -5.18 1.05 -12.66
N ARG A 43 -5.95 1.93 -13.29
CA ARG A 43 -5.52 3.31 -13.56
C ARG A 43 -5.57 4.11 -12.26
N THR A 44 -4.61 5.02 -12.08
CA THR A 44 -4.51 5.85 -10.87
C THR A 44 -5.78 6.68 -10.65
N GLU A 45 -6.41 7.18 -11.73
CA GLU A 45 -7.64 7.97 -11.64
C GLU A 45 -8.82 7.14 -11.11
N ARG A 46 -8.82 5.83 -11.36
CA ARG A 46 -9.86 4.89 -10.93
C ARG A 46 -9.60 4.22 -9.59
N PHE A 47 -8.54 4.63 -8.93
CA PHE A 47 -8.13 4.02 -7.68
C PHE A 47 -9.19 4.17 -6.56
N ASN A 48 -9.92 5.29 -6.58
CA ASN A 48 -10.98 5.58 -5.61
C ASN A 48 -12.39 5.13 -6.06
N ASP A 49 -12.52 4.54 -7.26
CA ASP A 49 -13.80 4.09 -7.82
C ASP A 49 -14.14 2.63 -7.43
N GLU A 50 -13.53 2.10 -6.38
CA GLU A 50 -13.68 0.70 -5.94
C GLU A 50 -13.47 -0.32 -7.06
N PRO A 51 -12.27 -0.36 -7.68
CA PRO A 51 -12.02 -1.22 -8.81
C PRO A 51 -12.25 -2.70 -8.44
N ALA A 52 -12.98 -3.39 -9.30
CA ALA A 52 -13.24 -4.81 -9.16
C ALA A 52 -12.28 -5.65 -10.00
N CYS A 53 -12.00 -6.88 -9.54
CA CYS A 53 -11.18 -7.83 -10.26
C CYS A 53 -11.87 -8.30 -11.55
N GLY A 54 -11.18 -8.19 -12.68
CA GLY A 54 -11.70 -8.65 -13.97
C GLY A 54 -11.96 -10.16 -14.06
N SER A 55 -11.37 -10.97 -13.17
CA SER A 55 -11.54 -12.43 -13.16
C SER A 55 -12.61 -12.92 -12.18
N CYS A 56 -12.68 -12.37 -10.96
CA CYS A 56 -13.60 -12.87 -9.94
C CYS A 56 -14.65 -11.86 -9.48
N GLY A 57 -14.64 -10.63 -10.00
CA GLY A 57 -15.60 -9.57 -9.69
C GLY A 57 -15.50 -8.96 -8.28
N LYS A 58 -14.62 -9.47 -7.41
CA LYS A 58 -14.47 -8.94 -6.05
C LYS A 58 -13.66 -7.65 -6.04
N ALA A 59 -13.92 -6.80 -5.04
CA ALA A 59 -13.16 -5.56 -4.86
C ALA A 59 -11.65 -5.83 -4.75
N LEU A 60 -10.84 -5.00 -5.41
CA LEU A 60 -9.38 -5.13 -5.40
C LEU A 60 -8.72 -4.42 -4.21
N LEU A 61 -9.38 -3.40 -3.66
CA LEU A 61 -8.79 -2.46 -2.72
C LEU A 61 -9.58 -2.34 -1.40
N ALA A 62 -10.54 -3.24 -1.18
CA ALA A 62 -11.35 -3.22 0.04
C ALA A 62 -11.55 -4.64 0.59
N GLY A 63 -11.60 -4.74 1.91
CA GLY A 63 -11.92 -5.98 2.62
C GLY A 63 -10.80 -7.02 2.70
N ALA A 64 -9.63 -6.76 2.08
CA ALA A 64 -8.46 -7.61 2.20
C ALA A 64 -7.17 -6.81 1.92
N PRO A 65 -6.02 -7.18 2.52
CA PRO A 65 -4.76 -6.50 2.28
C PRO A 65 -4.26 -6.68 0.83
N VAL A 66 -3.70 -5.61 0.28
CA VAL A 66 -3.10 -5.58 -1.06
C VAL A 66 -1.58 -5.55 -0.93
N ALA A 67 -0.89 -6.41 -1.68
CA ALA A 67 0.57 -6.35 -1.75
C ALA A 67 1.01 -5.21 -2.66
N LEU A 68 1.89 -4.34 -2.15
CA LEU A 68 2.55 -3.29 -2.92
C LEU A 68 4.05 -3.56 -3.01
N THR A 69 4.67 -2.96 -4.04
CA THR A 69 6.11 -2.97 -4.29
C THR A 69 6.66 -1.55 -4.30
N GLU A 70 7.98 -1.40 -4.27
CA GLU A 70 8.64 -0.10 -4.41
C GLU A 70 8.25 0.64 -5.69
N GLU A 71 7.87 -0.08 -6.76
CA GLU A 71 7.47 0.50 -8.04
C GLU A 71 6.12 1.24 -7.98
N ASN A 72 5.21 0.81 -7.08
CA ASN A 72 3.84 1.35 -7.04
C ASN A 72 3.45 1.97 -5.68
N PHE A 73 4.27 1.82 -4.66
CA PHE A 73 3.98 2.28 -3.30
C PHE A 73 3.66 3.78 -3.24
N THR A 74 4.56 4.60 -3.76
CA THR A 74 4.41 6.06 -3.73
C THR A 74 3.18 6.53 -4.50
N ASP A 75 2.93 5.92 -5.68
CA ASP A 75 1.78 6.28 -6.52
C ASP A 75 0.46 5.91 -5.84
N VAL A 76 0.40 4.74 -5.18
CA VAL A 76 -0.78 4.32 -4.42
C VAL A 76 -1.06 5.27 -3.26
N LEU A 77 -0.03 5.62 -2.48
CA LEU A 77 -0.19 6.56 -1.36
C LEU A 77 -0.66 7.93 -1.82
N ALA A 78 -0.12 8.43 -2.94
CA ALA A 78 -0.49 9.74 -3.49
C ALA A 78 -1.92 9.75 -4.07
N ALA A 79 -2.34 8.64 -4.71
CA ALA A 79 -3.64 8.53 -5.35
C ALA A 79 -4.78 8.23 -4.35
N SER A 80 -4.46 7.60 -3.21
CA SER A 80 -5.48 7.18 -2.25
C SER A 80 -6.09 8.36 -1.50
N ARG A 81 -7.40 8.50 -1.57
CA ARG A 81 -8.18 9.39 -0.71
C ARG A 81 -8.48 8.77 0.65
N ARG A 82 -8.41 7.43 0.73
CA ARG A 82 -8.59 6.69 1.98
C ARG A 82 -7.29 6.69 2.76
N PRO A 83 -7.34 6.62 4.10
CA PRO A 83 -6.15 6.28 4.88
C PRO A 83 -5.56 4.95 4.42
N VAL A 84 -4.24 4.83 4.44
CA VAL A 84 -3.52 3.62 4.05
C VAL A 84 -2.76 3.09 5.25
N VAL A 85 -3.04 1.85 5.63
CA VAL A 85 -2.31 1.15 6.70
C VAL A 85 -1.38 0.13 6.07
N VAL A 86 -0.11 0.21 6.39
CA VAL A 86 0.94 -0.62 5.80
C VAL A 86 1.54 -1.54 6.86
N ASP A 87 1.60 -2.83 6.55
CA ASP A 87 2.36 -3.85 7.28
C ASP A 87 3.66 -4.14 6.53
N PHE A 88 4.79 -3.72 7.09
CA PHE A 88 6.13 -4.07 6.61
C PHE A 88 6.55 -5.39 7.25
N TRP A 89 6.69 -6.44 6.44
CA TRP A 89 6.87 -7.81 6.89
C TRP A 89 7.92 -8.58 6.06
N ALA A 90 8.28 -9.77 6.50
CA ALA A 90 9.05 -10.73 5.69
C ALA A 90 8.58 -12.16 5.99
N SER A 91 8.81 -13.07 5.04
CA SER A 91 8.36 -14.47 5.12
C SER A 91 8.97 -15.27 6.27
N TRP A 92 10.22 -14.97 6.64
CA TRP A 92 10.94 -15.60 7.74
C TRP A 92 10.58 -15.06 9.13
N CYS A 93 9.89 -13.91 9.19
CA CYS A 93 9.55 -13.24 10.43
C CYS A 93 8.39 -13.95 11.15
N GLY A 94 8.70 -14.64 12.25
CA GLY A 94 7.69 -15.34 13.07
C GLY A 94 6.58 -14.44 13.61
N PRO A 95 6.91 -13.31 14.28
CA PRO A 95 5.91 -12.34 14.75
C PRO A 95 5.02 -11.77 13.63
N CYS A 96 5.57 -11.54 12.42
CA CYS A 96 4.81 -11.07 11.27
C CYS A 96 3.74 -12.09 10.85
N ARG A 97 4.10 -13.37 10.81
CA ARG A 97 3.15 -14.46 10.49
C ARG A 97 2.05 -14.58 11.53
N GLY A 98 2.39 -14.40 12.81
CA GLY A 98 1.40 -14.38 13.90
C GLY A 98 0.44 -13.20 13.82
N PHE A 99 0.91 -12.04 13.31
CA PHE A 99 0.12 -10.83 13.15
C PHE A 99 -0.76 -10.84 11.89
N ALA A 100 -0.39 -11.57 10.85
CA ALA A 100 -1.09 -11.57 9.58
C ALA A 100 -2.62 -11.79 9.70
N PRO A 101 -3.14 -12.75 10.51
CA PRO A 101 -4.59 -12.91 10.69
C PRO A 101 -5.27 -11.69 11.32
N VAL A 102 -4.60 -10.99 12.23
CA VAL A 102 -5.13 -9.77 12.86
C VAL A 102 -5.28 -8.68 11.81
N PHE A 103 -4.27 -8.49 10.98
CA PHE A 103 -4.25 -7.51 9.91
C PHE A 103 -5.33 -7.79 8.84
N GLU A 104 -5.51 -9.05 8.45
CA GLU A 104 -6.53 -9.49 7.49
C GLU A 104 -7.95 -9.30 8.04
N GLN A 105 -8.18 -9.63 9.31
CA GLN A 105 -9.48 -9.40 9.95
C GLN A 105 -9.81 -7.91 10.06
N ALA A 106 -8.83 -7.07 10.40
CA ALA A 106 -9.03 -5.62 10.43
C ALA A 106 -9.37 -5.08 9.03
N ALA A 107 -8.68 -5.53 7.97
CA ALA A 107 -8.99 -5.15 6.60
C ALA A 107 -10.44 -5.47 6.21
N SER A 108 -10.98 -6.60 6.66
CA SER A 108 -12.37 -6.98 6.38
C SER A 108 -13.39 -6.13 7.15
N ARG A 109 -13.00 -5.59 8.31
CA ARG A 109 -13.88 -4.75 9.15
C ARG A 109 -13.85 -3.27 8.78
N HIS A 110 -12.76 -2.83 8.15
CA HIS A 110 -12.52 -1.42 7.80
C HIS A 110 -12.37 -1.22 6.28
N PRO A 111 -13.44 -1.42 5.49
CA PRO A 111 -13.38 -1.24 4.03
C PRO A 111 -13.05 0.20 3.60
N GLU A 112 -13.27 1.18 4.48
CA GLU A 112 -12.92 2.59 4.30
C GLU A 112 -11.41 2.85 4.38
N ILE A 113 -10.62 1.90 4.86
CA ILE A 113 -9.17 1.98 4.97
C ILE A 113 -8.54 1.06 3.93
N LEU A 114 -7.49 1.50 3.28
CA LEU A 114 -6.69 0.65 2.41
C LEU A 114 -5.61 -0.07 3.23
N PHE A 115 -5.72 -1.39 3.33
CA PHE A 115 -4.71 -2.23 3.97
C PHE A 115 -3.69 -2.71 2.96
N VAL A 116 -2.42 -2.53 3.26
CA VAL A 116 -1.29 -2.80 2.38
C VAL A 116 -0.25 -3.65 3.08
N LYS A 117 0.33 -4.60 2.35
CA LYS A 117 1.49 -5.38 2.80
C LYS A 117 2.69 -5.09 1.90
N VAL A 118 3.84 -4.86 2.51
CA VAL A 118 5.12 -4.67 1.83
C VAL A 118 6.12 -5.69 2.35
N ASP A 119 6.58 -6.56 1.46
CA ASP A 119 7.68 -7.49 1.75
C ASP A 119 8.99 -6.72 1.75
N THR A 120 9.66 -6.63 2.92
CA THR A 120 10.87 -5.84 3.09
C THR A 120 12.09 -6.43 2.38
N ASP A 121 12.12 -7.75 2.18
CA ASP A 121 13.21 -8.42 1.45
C ASP A 121 13.12 -8.14 -0.05
N ALA A 122 11.90 -8.20 -0.59
CA ALA A 122 11.66 -7.92 -2.00
C ALA A 122 11.71 -6.40 -2.33
N ASN A 123 11.59 -5.52 -1.32
CA ASN A 123 11.52 -4.06 -1.47
C ASN A 123 12.51 -3.36 -0.52
N ALA A 124 13.78 -3.74 -0.63
CA ALA A 124 14.82 -3.29 0.30
C ALA A 124 15.10 -1.77 0.21
N GLN A 125 15.05 -1.18 -0.98
CA GLN A 125 15.26 0.26 -1.18
C GLN A 125 14.12 1.07 -0.55
N LEU A 126 12.89 0.66 -0.73
CA LEU A 126 11.72 1.27 -0.08
C LEU A 126 11.84 1.19 1.44
N SER A 127 12.16 0.01 1.97
CA SER A 127 12.33 -0.22 3.41
C SER A 127 13.42 0.66 4.02
N GLN A 128 14.53 0.82 3.31
CA GLN A 128 15.62 1.70 3.70
C GLN A 128 15.21 3.19 3.67
N SER A 129 14.54 3.63 2.61
CA SER A 129 14.07 5.02 2.47
C SER A 129 13.09 5.43 3.56
N LEU A 130 12.25 4.50 4.01
CA LEU A 130 11.32 4.68 5.11
C LEU A 130 11.92 4.39 6.48
N SER A 131 13.22 4.07 6.54
CA SER A 131 13.94 3.76 7.79
C SER A 131 13.28 2.62 8.58
N ILE A 132 12.82 1.57 7.90
CA ILE A 132 12.29 0.36 8.53
C ILE A 132 13.47 -0.45 9.09
N ARG A 133 13.61 -0.50 10.41
CA ARG A 133 14.72 -1.16 11.11
C ARG A 133 14.34 -2.47 11.79
N SER A 134 13.06 -2.71 11.94
CA SER A 134 12.50 -3.91 12.58
C SER A 134 11.19 -4.27 11.93
N ILE A 135 10.82 -5.55 11.97
CA ILE A 135 9.56 -6.07 11.44
C ILE A 135 8.85 -6.97 12.47
N PRO A 136 7.50 -6.98 12.49
CA PRO A 136 6.66 -6.13 11.68
C PRO A 136 6.77 -4.66 12.11
N THR A 137 6.66 -3.75 11.16
CA THR A 137 6.44 -2.33 11.42
C THR A 137 5.14 -1.94 10.73
N LEU A 138 4.26 -1.32 11.49
CA LEU A 138 2.97 -0.83 11.02
C LEU A 138 3.05 0.68 10.84
N ALA A 139 2.53 1.19 9.73
CA ALA A 139 2.52 2.62 9.46
C ALA A 139 1.17 3.05 8.88
N VAL A 140 0.68 4.19 9.31
CA VAL A 140 -0.52 4.84 8.77
C VAL A 140 -0.10 6.02 7.91
N PHE A 141 -0.60 6.06 6.69
CA PHE A 141 -0.43 7.18 5.78
C PHE A 141 -1.80 7.78 5.44
N HIS A 142 -1.83 9.10 5.29
CA HIS A 142 -2.99 9.81 4.79
C HIS A 142 -2.53 10.89 3.80
N GLN A 143 -3.12 10.89 2.60
CA GLN A 143 -2.75 11.81 1.52
C GLN A 143 -1.23 11.82 1.23
N GLY A 144 -0.61 10.65 1.19
CA GLY A 144 0.81 10.47 0.93
C GLY A 144 1.75 10.81 2.10
N ARG A 145 1.23 11.22 3.25
CA ARG A 145 2.02 11.60 4.43
C ARG A 145 1.95 10.52 5.51
N LEU A 146 3.08 10.22 6.12
CA LEU A 146 3.12 9.38 7.31
C LEU A 146 2.42 10.11 8.48
N VAL A 147 1.40 9.46 9.03
CA VAL A 147 0.63 9.96 10.19
C VAL A 147 1.18 9.39 11.49
N ASP A 148 1.35 8.07 11.54
CA ASP A 148 1.86 7.37 12.71
C ASP A 148 2.56 6.08 12.32
N ARG A 149 3.42 5.58 13.22
CA ARG A 149 4.17 4.34 13.03
C ARG A 149 4.46 3.64 14.34
N VAL A 150 4.28 2.32 14.35
CA VAL A 150 4.61 1.47 15.50
C VAL A 150 5.37 0.23 15.02
N SER A 151 6.36 -0.21 15.80
CA SER A 151 7.10 -1.44 15.52
C SER A 151 6.67 -2.56 16.47
N GLY A 152 6.60 -3.77 15.95
CA GLY A 152 6.20 -4.97 16.66
C GLY A 152 4.77 -5.44 16.33
N ALA A 153 4.52 -6.71 16.54
CA ALA A 153 3.21 -7.31 16.39
C ALA A 153 2.31 -6.88 17.54
N LEU A 154 1.20 -6.22 17.22
CA LEU A 154 0.22 -5.81 18.23
C LEU A 154 -0.87 -6.87 18.40
N PRO A 155 -1.32 -7.15 19.62
CA PRO A 155 -2.58 -7.86 19.84
C PRO A 155 -3.75 -7.15 19.17
N ALA A 156 -4.78 -7.88 18.73
CA ALA A 156 -5.88 -7.33 17.94
C ALA A 156 -6.53 -6.08 18.56
N ALA A 157 -6.80 -6.09 19.87
CA ALA A 157 -7.40 -4.95 20.55
C ALA A 157 -6.48 -3.72 20.57
N GLN A 158 -5.17 -3.92 20.75
CA GLN A 158 -4.20 -2.83 20.73
C GLN A 158 -4.01 -2.27 19.33
N PHE A 159 -4.05 -3.13 18.31
CA PHE A 159 -3.99 -2.71 16.92
C PHE A 159 -5.19 -1.81 16.56
N GLU A 160 -6.41 -2.23 16.93
CA GLU A 160 -7.63 -1.43 16.71
C GLU A 160 -7.57 -0.07 17.44
N GLN A 161 -7.09 -0.05 18.69
CA GLN A 161 -6.93 1.19 19.44
C GLN A 161 -5.91 2.13 18.80
N TRP A 162 -4.75 1.59 18.40
CA TRP A 162 -3.72 2.36 17.71
C TRP A 162 -4.23 2.92 16.38
N LEU A 163 -4.91 2.08 15.58
CA LEU A 163 -5.49 2.49 14.31
C LEU A 163 -6.51 3.62 14.49
N ALA A 164 -7.42 3.47 15.46
CA ALA A 164 -8.41 4.50 15.76
C ALA A 164 -7.77 5.81 16.27
N ALA A 165 -6.65 5.73 16.99
CA ALA A 165 -5.92 6.91 17.45
C ALA A 165 -5.20 7.63 16.30
N ALA A 166 -4.56 6.88 15.40
CA ALA A 166 -3.84 7.42 14.25
C ALA A 166 -4.76 8.08 13.20
N LEU A 167 -6.04 7.73 13.18
CA LEU A 167 -7.03 8.24 12.19
C LEU A 167 -7.91 9.38 12.72
N ARG A 168 -7.68 9.87 13.93
CA ARG A 168 -8.36 11.05 14.49
C ARG A 168 -7.73 12.33 13.96
#